data_d2098cbd265c89413a90129f87a76d45
#
_entry.id   d2098cbd265c89413a90129f87a76d45
#
_cell.length_a   1.000
_cell.length_b   1.000
_cell.length_c   1.000
_cell.angle_alpha   90.00
_cell.angle_beta   90.00
_cell.angle_gamma   90.00
#
_symmetry.space_group_name_H-M   'P 1'
#
loop_
_entity.id
_entity.type
_entity.pdbx_description
1 polymer ?
#
loop_
_entity_poly.entity_id
_entity_poly.type
_entity_poly.pdbx_seq_one_letter_code
_entity_poly.pdbx_strand_id
1 'polypeptide(L)'
;MFMMIFVVFLSLLSVLVNNILIWWSIFLLMTLVFVALNKKVGSYSSLFNYFVMQESLGLLFLMFSFGYFQLLMVMFKIGMAPFHFWIFSVTNSVYGFNLMWFLTFQKLPFLLIFLQMMVGKLIFLLMLGLFFCLFQMLLMKTYKNLLILSSTESFNWITLGFLMSFLNVLFIFVYYFVLMVLVIPKFEFFNVSNFVGWETMLIFMNLPFSVNFFVKIFSLSEIFKVQSFGFLLLLFLMFFSSLSLGFWMVNLSTKFSEVFKYSKSLFMFFVPLTLMILI
;
A
#
# COMPACT_ATOMS: atom_id res chain seq x y z
N MET A 1 -14.03 -11.80 10.63
CA MET A 1 -14.95 -10.65 10.75
C MET A 1 -14.68 -9.81 12.00
N PHE A 2 -14.69 -10.37 13.20
CA PHE A 2 -14.50 -9.61 14.45
C PHE A 2 -13.25 -8.70 14.44
N MET A 3 -12.09 -9.22 14.05
CA MET A 3 -10.84 -8.44 13.98
C MET A 3 -10.90 -7.27 12.98
N MET A 4 -11.63 -7.41 11.86
CA MET A 4 -11.81 -6.30 10.92
C MET A 4 -12.62 -5.17 11.52
N ILE A 5 -13.72 -5.50 12.19
CA ILE A 5 -14.58 -4.51 12.89
C ILE A 5 -13.77 -3.82 13.99
N PHE A 6 -12.96 -4.57 14.73
CA PHE A 6 -12.09 -4.02 15.76
C PHE A 6 -11.07 -3.01 15.21
N VAL A 7 -10.43 -3.31 14.06
CA VAL A 7 -9.50 -2.37 13.42
C VAL A 7 -10.22 -1.13 12.91
N VAL A 8 -11.40 -1.27 12.33
CA VAL A 8 -12.21 -0.12 11.90
C VAL A 8 -12.58 0.75 13.10
N PHE A 9 -12.94 0.14 14.23
CA PHE A 9 -13.20 0.88 15.47
C PHE A 9 -11.97 1.64 15.97
N LEU A 10 -10.79 1.00 15.99
CA LEU A 10 -9.52 1.67 16.34
C LEU A 10 -9.19 2.81 15.38
N SER A 11 -9.48 2.63 14.09
CA SER A 11 -9.27 3.68 13.09
C SER A 11 -10.20 4.89 13.31
N LEU A 12 -11.45 4.66 13.70
CA LEU A 12 -12.36 5.75 14.08
C LEU A 12 -11.90 6.47 15.35
N LEU A 13 -11.47 5.72 16.36
CA LEU A 13 -10.91 6.31 17.57
C LEU A 13 -9.69 7.19 17.29
N SER A 14 -8.83 6.78 16.36
CA SER A 14 -7.66 7.57 15.98
C SER A 14 -8.00 8.92 15.37
N VAL A 15 -9.16 9.03 14.70
CA VAL A 15 -9.65 10.29 14.11
C VAL A 15 -10.32 11.19 15.16
N LEU A 16 -11.09 10.58 16.06
CA LEU A 16 -11.89 11.33 17.04
C LEU A 16 -11.04 11.97 18.15
N VAL A 17 -9.89 11.40 18.45
CA VAL A 17 -9.09 11.81 19.61
C VAL A 17 -7.69 12.26 19.21
N ASN A 18 -7.40 13.55 19.36
CA ASN A 18 -6.09 14.15 19.17
C ASN A 18 -5.23 14.07 20.43
N ASN A 19 -4.85 12.84 20.83
CA ASN A 19 -3.98 12.63 21.99
C ASN A 19 -2.88 11.63 21.64
N ILE A 20 -1.62 12.01 21.84
CA ILE A 20 -0.43 11.22 21.53
C ILE A 20 -0.42 9.87 22.26
N LEU A 21 -0.87 9.83 23.52
CA LEU A 21 -0.93 8.59 24.30
C LEU A 21 -1.97 7.61 23.75
N ILE A 22 -3.12 8.13 23.28
CA ILE A 22 -4.15 7.29 22.65
C ILE A 22 -3.67 6.77 21.31
N TRP A 23 -3.00 7.59 20.51
CA TRP A 23 -2.40 7.13 19.25
C TRP A 23 -1.37 6.04 19.49
N TRP A 24 -0.52 6.21 20.50
CA TRP A 24 0.46 5.19 20.87
C TRP A 24 -0.21 3.88 21.33
N SER A 25 -1.27 3.95 22.14
CA SER A 25 -2.01 2.76 22.56
C SER A 25 -2.67 2.03 21.39
N ILE A 26 -3.18 2.76 20.39
CA ILE A 26 -3.69 2.19 19.13
C ILE A 26 -2.56 1.47 18.38
N PHE A 27 -1.35 2.04 18.34
CA PHE A 27 -0.19 1.38 17.72
C PHE A 27 0.13 0.04 18.39
N LEU A 28 0.16 0.00 19.71
CA LEU A 28 0.37 -1.24 20.47
C LEU A 28 -0.70 -2.30 20.18
N LEU A 29 -1.98 -1.91 20.21
CA LEU A 29 -3.08 -2.82 19.91
C LEU A 29 -2.98 -3.38 18.48
N MET A 30 -2.63 -2.57 17.50
CA MET A 30 -2.44 -3.01 16.12
C MET A 30 -1.28 -4.00 15.99
N THR A 31 -0.17 -3.80 16.70
CA THR A 31 0.95 -4.76 16.70
C THR A 31 0.54 -6.10 17.29
N LEU A 32 -0.20 -6.09 18.41
CA LEU A 32 -0.71 -7.31 19.05
C LEU A 32 -1.70 -8.07 18.16
N VAL A 33 -2.62 -7.35 17.48
CA VAL A 33 -3.57 -7.97 16.54
C VAL A 33 -2.83 -8.68 15.41
N PHE A 34 -1.82 -8.05 14.82
CA PHE A 34 -1.04 -8.67 13.76
C PHE A 34 -0.27 -9.91 14.22
N VAL A 35 0.38 -9.84 15.38
CA VAL A 35 1.11 -10.99 15.95
C VAL A 35 0.13 -12.13 16.26
N ALA A 36 -1.03 -11.84 16.82
CA ALA A 36 -2.05 -12.85 17.13
C ALA A 36 -2.57 -13.57 15.88
N LEU A 37 -2.81 -12.83 14.78
CA LEU A 37 -3.27 -13.39 13.51
C LEU A 37 -2.20 -14.29 12.84
N ASN A 38 -0.93 -13.93 12.96
CA ASN A 38 0.16 -14.62 12.28
C ASN A 38 0.83 -15.70 13.13
N LYS A 39 0.45 -15.89 14.38
CA LYS A 39 1.07 -16.84 15.32
C LYS A 39 1.19 -18.27 14.78
N LYS A 40 0.22 -18.71 13.97
CA LYS A 40 0.17 -20.08 13.41
C LYS A 40 0.82 -20.22 12.04
N VAL A 41 1.00 -19.14 11.30
CA VAL A 41 1.34 -19.17 9.87
C VAL A 41 2.73 -18.58 9.61
N GLY A 42 3.14 -17.60 10.38
CA GLY A 42 4.42 -16.90 10.16
C GLY A 42 5.62 -17.60 10.78
N SER A 43 6.81 -17.31 10.25
CA SER A 43 8.06 -17.69 10.93
C SER A 43 8.25 -16.81 12.16
N TYR A 44 8.74 -17.40 13.25
CA TYR A 44 9.01 -16.64 14.49
C TYR A 44 9.96 -15.45 14.26
N SER A 45 10.95 -15.61 13.40
CA SER A 45 11.90 -14.55 13.08
C SER A 45 11.27 -13.32 12.44
N SER A 46 10.33 -13.51 11.51
CA SER A 46 9.64 -12.40 10.87
C SER A 46 8.65 -11.69 11.80
N LEU A 47 7.94 -12.45 12.65
CA LEU A 47 7.06 -11.89 13.66
C LEU A 47 7.85 -11.10 14.71
N PHE A 48 9.00 -11.62 15.11
CA PHE A 48 9.90 -10.95 16.02
C PHE A 48 10.44 -9.64 15.41
N ASN A 49 10.93 -9.68 14.18
CA ASN A 49 11.38 -8.49 13.46
C ASN A 49 10.27 -7.44 13.34
N TYR A 50 9.04 -7.87 13.03
CA TYR A 50 7.89 -6.97 13.00
C TYR A 50 7.64 -6.32 14.36
N PHE A 51 7.57 -7.13 15.41
CA PHE A 51 7.31 -6.65 16.77
C PHE A 51 8.38 -5.65 17.22
N VAL A 52 9.67 -6.00 17.11
CA VAL A 52 10.78 -5.12 17.49
C VAL A 52 10.74 -3.80 16.74
N MET A 53 10.52 -3.83 15.40
CA MET A 53 10.44 -2.60 14.59
C MET A 53 9.25 -1.73 15.01
N GLN A 54 8.08 -2.32 15.19
CA GLN A 54 6.88 -1.55 15.53
C GLN A 54 6.94 -0.96 16.94
N GLU A 55 7.46 -1.70 17.93
CA GLU A 55 7.58 -1.22 19.31
C GLU A 55 8.67 -0.15 19.44
N SER A 56 9.84 -0.35 18.84
CA SER A 56 10.91 0.66 18.86
C SER A 56 10.45 1.98 18.23
N LEU A 57 9.77 1.93 17.09
CA LEU A 57 9.18 3.12 16.46
C LEU A 57 8.07 3.75 17.32
N GLY A 58 7.32 2.93 18.07
CA GLY A 58 6.31 3.41 19.02
C GLY A 58 6.90 4.20 20.18
N LEU A 59 7.98 3.70 20.75
CA LEU A 59 8.69 4.41 21.83
C LEU A 59 9.35 5.70 21.30
N LEU A 60 9.97 5.66 20.13
CA LEU A 60 10.54 6.86 19.50
C LEU A 60 9.46 7.91 19.20
N PHE A 61 8.26 7.48 18.79
CA PHE A 61 7.12 8.38 18.59
C PHE A 61 6.73 9.14 19.87
N LEU A 62 6.81 8.49 21.04
CA LEU A 62 6.54 9.14 22.33
C LEU A 62 7.69 10.06 22.77
N MET A 63 8.94 9.65 22.50
CA MET A 63 10.12 10.40 22.93
C MET A 63 10.28 11.72 22.16
N PHE A 64 9.97 11.72 20.87
CA PHE A 64 10.09 12.92 20.05
C PHE A 64 8.81 13.76 20.14
N SER A 65 8.87 14.86 20.87
CA SER A 65 7.78 15.83 20.96
C SER A 65 7.69 16.78 19.74
N PHE A 66 8.65 16.71 18.82
CA PHE A 66 8.68 17.55 17.61
C PHE A 66 7.86 16.91 16.49
N GLY A 67 6.82 17.61 16.01
CA GLY A 67 5.86 17.10 15.03
C GLY A 67 6.45 16.48 13.77
N TYR A 68 7.58 16.97 13.27
CA TYR A 68 8.27 16.37 12.11
C TYR A 68 8.84 15.00 12.38
N PHE A 69 9.52 14.81 13.50
CA PHE A 69 10.08 13.49 13.85
C PHE A 69 8.99 12.49 14.17
N GLN A 70 7.94 12.89 14.85
CA GLN A 70 6.77 12.04 15.09
C GLN A 70 6.15 11.57 13.78
N LEU A 71 6.00 12.48 12.82
CA LEU A 71 5.46 12.18 11.51
C LEU A 71 6.36 11.22 10.72
N LEU A 72 7.69 11.39 10.76
CA LEU A 72 8.63 10.43 10.19
C LEU A 72 8.48 9.04 10.83
N MET A 73 8.30 8.94 12.16
CA MET A 73 8.08 7.67 12.83
C MET A 73 6.79 6.98 12.38
N VAL A 74 5.72 7.75 12.14
CA VAL A 74 4.48 7.20 11.59
C VAL A 74 4.68 6.74 10.14
N MET A 75 5.43 7.47 9.30
CA MET A 75 5.80 7.01 7.95
C MET A 75 6.56 5.68 7.98
N PHE A 76 7.52 5.53 8.88
CA PHE A 76 8.23 4.28 9.09
C PHE A 76 7.28 3.15 9.50
N LYS A 77 6.33 3.39 10.41
CA LYS A 77 5.34 2.40 10.86
C LYS A 77 4.45 1.92 9.73
N ILE A 78 3.98 2.82 8.88
CA ILE A 78 3.17 2.49 7.69
C ILE A 78 4.00 1.71 6.67
N GLY A 79 5.33 1.96 6.67
CA GLY A 79 6.23 1.46 5.64
C GLY A 79 6.03 2.17 4.31
N MET A 80 5.89 3.49 4.35
CA MET A 80 5.87 4.32 3.16
C MET A 80 7.29 4.47 2.59
N ALA A 81 7.40 4.57 1.28
CA ALA A 81 8.69 4.88 0.70
C ALA A 81 9.10 6.34 1.06
N PRO A 82 10.39 6.57 1.41
CA PRO A 82 11.55 5.70 1.25
C PRO A 82 11.77 4.64 2.36
N PHE A 83 10.99 4.62 3.41
CA PHE A 83 11.20 3.82 4.64
C PHE A 83 10.54 2.44 4.61
N HIS A 84 10.34 1.84 3.44
CA HIS A 84 9.58 0.60 3.27
C HIS A 84 10.41 -0.70 3.33
N PHE A 85 11.74 -0.62 3.45
CA PHE A 85 12.63 -1.79 3.35
C PHE A 85 12.34 -2.90 4.37
N TRP A 86 11.92 -2.55 5.58
CA TRP A 86 11.60 -3.52 6.61
C TRP A 86 10.38 -4.41 6.28
N ILE A 87 9.49 -3.93 5.39
CA ILE A 87 8.30 -4.67 4.99
C ILE A 87 8.68 -6.02 4.37
N PHE A 88 9.75 -6.07 3.58
CA PHE A 88 10.18 -7.30 2.93
C PHE A 88 10.61 -8.38 3.93
N SER A 89 11.27 -8.01 5.02
CA SER A 89 11.70 -8.97 6.06
C SER A 89 10.51 -9.62 6.76
N VAL A 90 9.40 -8.91 6.87
CA VAL A 90 8.16 -9.41 7.48
C VAL A 90 7.34 -10.21 6.47
N THR A 91 7.13 -9.67 5.28
CA THR A 91 6.22 -10.25 4.29
C THR A 91 6.75 -11.53 3.66
N ASN A 92 8.06 -11.81 3.68
CA ASN A 92 8.61 -13.04 3.14
C ASN A 92 7.97 -14.31 3.72
N SER A 93 7.55 -14.29 4.96
CA SER A 93 6.92 -15.42 5.65
C SER A 93 5.39 -15.33 5.78
N VAL A 94 4.79 -14.22 5.38
CA VAL A 94 3.35 -13.99 5.50
C VAL A 94 2.67 -14.25 4.16
N TYR A 95 1.59 -15.05 4.13
CA TYR A 95 0.90 -15.47 2.91
C TYR A 95 -0.62 -15.30 3.02
N GLY A 96 -1.29 -15.28 1.89
CA GLY A 96 -2.74 -15.32 1.76
C GLY A 96 -3.46 -14.16 2.42
N PHE A 97 -4.44 -14.50 3.24
CA PHE A 97 -5.24 -13.53 3.97
C PHE A 97 -4.42 -12.64 4.90
N ASN A 98 -3.37 -13.17 5.50
CA ASN A 98 -2.52 -12.41 6.42
C ASN A 98 -1.69 -11.36 5.68
N LEU A 99 -1.25 -11.63 4.45
CA LEU A 99 -0.60 -10.63 3.61
C LEU A 99 -1.58 -9.52 3.22
N MET A 100 -2.80 -9.89 2.81
CA MET A 100 -3.86 -8.91 2.53
C MET A 100 -4.11 -8.03 3.76
N TRP A 101 -4.24 -8.64 4.95
CA TRP A 101 -4.41 -7.91 6.20
C TRP A 101 -3.30 -6.90 6.43
N PHE A 102 -2.05 -7.34 6.28
CA PHE A 102 -0.86 -6.50 6.48
C PHE A 102 -0.80 -5.31 5.51
N LEU A 103 -1.11 -5.54 4.25
CA LEU A 103 -1.04 -4.49 3.22
C LEU A 103 -2.22 -3.51 3.26
N THR A 104 -3.33 -3.88 3.89
CA THR A 104 -4.56 -3.08 3.94
C THR A 104 -4.94 -2.65 5.35
N PHE A 105 -5.60 -3.52 6.12
CA PHE A 105 -6.17 -3.20 7.43
C PHE A 105 -5.14 -2.70 8.44
N GLN A 106 -3.94 -3.28 8.42
CA GLN A 106 -2.86 -2.87 9.32
C GLN A 106 -2.45 -1.40 9.12
N LYS A 107 -2.53 -0.91 7.90
CA LYS A 107 -2.13 0.47 7.57
C LYS A 107 -3.19 1.53 7.90
N LEU A 108 -4.46 1.15 8.06
CA LEU A 108 -5.57 2.09 8.20
C LEU A 108 -5.41 3.08 9.37
N PRO A 109 -5.26 2.63 10.64
CA PRO A 109 -5.18 3.57 11.77
C PRO A 109 -3.95 4.48 11.67
N PHE A 110 -2.81 3.90 11.24
CA PHE A 110 -1.58 4.67 11.07
C PHE A 110 -1.71 5.75 10.00
N LEU A 111 -2.39 5.42 8.88
CA LEU A 111 -2.64 6.39 7.82
C LEU A 111 -3.50 7.56 8.31
N LEU A 112 -4.56 7.29 9.06
CA LEU A 112 -5.45 8.34 9.55
C LEU A 112 -4.73 9.28 10.52
N ILE A 113 -3.88 8.74 11.39
CA ILE A 113 -3.02 9.55 12.27
C ILE A 113 -2.01 10.35 11.43
N PHE A 114 -1.41 9.73 10.44
CA PHE A 114 -0.49 10.40 9.53
C PHE A 114 -1.15 11.59 8.81
N LEU A 115 -2.38 11.41 8.32
CA LEU A 115 -3.13 12.48 7.66
C LEU A 115 -3.43 13.67 8.60
N GLN A 116 -3.71 13.40 9.89
CA GLN A 116 -3.92 14.46 10.88
C GLN A 116 -2.63 15.24 11.19
N MET A 117 -1.49 14.58 11.11
CA MET A 117 -0.17 15.18 11.34
C MET A 117 0.45 15.81 10.09
N MET A 118 -0.18 15.63 8.92
CA MET A 118 0.41 16.04 7.64
C MET A 118 0.71 17.54 7.56
N VAL A 119 1.92 17.85 7.10
CA VAL A 119 2.38 19.20 6.79
C VAL A 119 2.92 19.22 5.35
N GLY A 120 2.62 20.26 4.59
CA GLY A 120 3.00 20.39 3.18
C GLY A 120 4.50 20.25 2.86
N LYS A 121 5.37 20.36 3.85
CA LYS A 121 6.83 20.19 3.70
C LYS A 121 7.27 18.75 3.37
N LEU A 122 6.38 17.78 3.47
CA LEU A 122 6.67 16.36 3.17
C LEU A 122 6.61 15.99 1.69
N ILE A 123 6.15 16.89 0.85
CA ILE A 123 6.01 16.63 -0.59
C ILE A 123 7.33 16.12 -1.18
N PHE A 124 8.43 16.80 -0.87
CA PHE A 124 9.75 16.41 -1.37
C PHE A 124 10.18 15.00 -0.91
N LEU A 125 9.92 14.65 0.35
CA LEU A 125 10.25 13.32 0.89
C LEU A 125 9.42 12.22 0.23
N LEU A 126 8.12 12.46 0.00
CA LEU A 126 7.24 11.53 -0.70
C LEU A 126 7.62 11.35 -2.17
N MET A 127 8.05 12.43 -2.84
CA MET A 127 8.56 12.38 -4.21
C MET A 127 9.84 11.55 -4.31
N LEU A 128 10.79 11.77 -3.41
CA LEU A 128 11.98 10.93 -3.31
C LEU A 128 11.61 9.46 -3.03
N GLY A 129 10.64 9.25 -2.15
CA GLY A 129 10.12 7.92 -1.85
C GLY A 129 9.57 7.20 -3.08
N LEU A 130 8.79 7.89 -3.91
CA LEU A 130 8.31 7.35 -5.18
C LEU A 130 9.45 6.95 -6.10
N PHE A 131 10.45 7.83 -6.25
CA PHE A 131 11.62 7.54 -7.08
C PHE A 131 12.33 6.27 -6.62
N PHE A 132 12.63 6.14 -5.33
CA PHE A 132 13.28 4.93 -4.79
C PHE A 132 12.44 3.68 -4.95
N CYS A 133 11.13 3.77 -4.72
CA CYS A 133 10.22 2.65 -4.87
C CYS A 133 10.18 2.14 -6.31
N LEU A 134 10.07 3.05 -7.27
CA LEU A 134 10.01 2.71 -8.71
C LEU A 134 11.34 2.13 -9.22
N PHE A 135 12.46 2.70 -8.80
CA PHE A 135 13.77 2.15 -9.12
C PHE A 135 13.96 0.74 -8.56
N GLN A 136 13.49 0.52 -7.33
CA GLN A 136 13.55 -0.80 -6.71
C GLN A 136 12.64 -1.82 -7.41
N MET A 137 11.49 -1.40 -7.96
CA MET A 137 10.61 -2.29 -8.75
C MET A 137 11.32 -2.87 -9.97
N LEU A 138 12.22 -2.13 -10.62
CA LEU A 138 13.03 -2.63 -11.75
C LEU A 138 14.00 -3.75 -11.34
N LEU A 139 14.45 -3.75 -10.08
CA LEU A 139 15.43 -4.70 -9.56
C LEU A 139 14.81 -5.98 -8.99
N MET A 140 13.48 -6.00 -8.75
CA MET A 140 12.84 -7.11 -8.07
C MET A 140 12.68 -8.34 -8.94
N LYS A 141 13.06 -9.50 -8.37
CA LYS A 141 12.98 -10.81 -9.05
C LYS A 141 11.73 -11.62 -8.67
N THR A 142 11.12 -11.35 -7.52
CA THR A 142 9.99 -12.11 -7.01
C THR A 142 8.69 -11.34 -7.18
N TYR A 143 7.63 -12.03 -7.64
CA TYR A 143 6.31 -11.44 -7.84
C TYR A 143 5.71 -10.88 -6.54
N LYS A 144 5.99 -11.51 -5.41
CA LYS A 144 5.49 -11.08 -4.10
C LYS A 144 6.06 -9.74 -3.70
N ASN A 145 7.38 -9.55 -3.86
CA ASN A 145 8.01 -8.28 -3.58
C ASN A 145 7.54 -7.19 -4.54
N LEU A 146 7.29 -7.54 -5.79
CA LEU A 146 6.75 -6.62 -6.77
C LEU A 146 5.31 -6.18 -6.42
N LEU A 147 4.45 -7.09 -5.95
CA LEU A 147 3.12 -6.76 -5.44
C LEU A 147 3.20 -5.82 -4.23
N ILE A 148 4.13 -6.06 -3.30
CA ILE A 148 4.33 -5.21 -2.13
C ILE A 148 4.78 -3.82 -2.55
N LEU A 149 5.74 -3.73 -3.47
CA LEU A 149 6.21 -2.44 -3.99
C LEU A 149 5.13 -1.70 -4.76
N SER A 150 4.34 -2.38 -5.59
CA SER A 150 3.22 -1.74 -6.29
C SER A 150 2.17 -1.20 -5.33
N SER A 151 1.93 -1.91 -4.21
CA SER A 151 1.04 -1.42 -3.16
C SER A 151 1.62 -0.23 -2.40
N THR A 152 2.93 -0.20 -2.11
CA THR A 152 3.58 0.94 -1.45
C THR A 152 3.66 2.16 -2.38
N GLU A 153 3.91 1.96 -3.65
CA GLU A 153 3.86 3.00 -4.68
C GLU A 153 2.48 3.66 -4.75
N SER A 154 1.43 2.84 -4.91
CA SER A 154 0.04 3.35 -4.99
C SER A 154 -0.34 4.11 -3.72
N PHE A 155 0.12 3.65 -2.57
CA PHE A 155 -0.12 4.30 -1.30
C PHE A 155 0.58 5.67 -1.20
N ASN A 156 1.81 5.79 -1.72
CA ASN A 156 2.51 7.07 -1.80
C ASN A 156 1.82 8.05 -2.76
N TRP A 157 1.26 7.58 -3.89
CA TRP A 157 0.47 8.41 -4.78
C TRP A 157 -0.78 8.96 -4.10
N ILE A 158 -1.50 8.11 -3.38
CA ILE A 158 -2.70 8.52 -2.63
C ILE A 158 -2.34 9.54 -1.54
N THR A 159 -1.25 9.33 -0.81
CA THR A 159 -0.84 10.29 0.24
C THR A 159 -0.37 11.62 -0.31
N LEU A 160 0.28 11.65 -1.46
CA LEU A 160 0.56 12.89 -2.18
C LEU A 160 -0.73 13.61 -2.58
N GLY A 161 -1.71 12.87 -3.09
CA GLY A 161 -3.02 13.42 -3.42
C GLY A 161 -3.74 14.03 -2.21
N PHE A 162 -3.68 13.39 -1.04
CA PHE A 162 -4.27 13.91 0.20
C PHE A 162 -3.70 15.27 0.64
N LEU A 163 -2.43 15.53 0.32
CA LEU A 163 -1.82 16.84 0.59
C LEU A 163 -2.45 17.97 -0.23
N MET A 164 -3.07 17.64 -1.36
CA MET A 164 -3.65 18.60 -2.29
C MET A 164 -5.15 18.76 -2.11
N SER A 165 -5.90 17.64 -2.02
CA SER A 165 -7.35 17.67 -1.87
C SER A 165 -7.82 16.48 -1.03
N PHE A 166 -8.29 16.76 0.19
CA PHE A 166 -8.64 15.72 1.13
C PHE A 166 -9.87 14.91 0.68
N LEU A 167 -10.98 15.57 0.34
CA LEU A 167 -12.24 14.88 0.05
C LEU A 167 -12.19 14.03 -1.21
N ASN A 168 -11.65 14.57 -2.30
CA ASN A 168 -11.60 13.86 -3.58
C ASN A 168 -10.70 12.61 -3.47
N VAL A 169 -9.57 12.74 -2.79
CA VAL A 169 -8.63 11.63 -2.63
C VAL A 169 -9.11 10.60 -1.61
N LEU A 170 -9.97 10.97 -0.68
CA LEU A 170 -10.59 10.03 0.25
C LEU A 170 -11.44 8.99 -0.50
N PHE A 171 -12.22 9.39 -1.49
CA PHE A 171 -12.97 8.45 -2.34
C PHE A 171 -12.03 7.50 -3.09
N ILE A 172 -10.94 8.03 -3.65
CA ILE A 172 -9.92 7.22 -4.34
C ILE A 172 -9.28 6.21 -3.37
N PHE A 173 -9.00 6.65 -2.15
CA PHE A 173 -8.44 5.77 -1.11
C PHE A 173 -9.39 4.63 -0.73
N VAL A 174 -10.66 4.92 -0.48
CA VAL A 174 -11.66 3.88 -0.15
C VAL A 174 -11.79 2.89 -1.31
N TYR A 175 -11.84 3.37 -2.53
CA TYR A 175 -11.87 2.53 -3.72
C TYR A 175 -10.63 1.62 -3.81
N TYR A 176 -9.44 2.19 -3.69
CA TYR A 176 -8.17 1.45 -3.68
C TYR A 176 -8.15 0.39 -2.58
N PHE A 177 -8.63 0.73 -1.40
CA PHE A 177 -8.68 -0.16 -0.25
C PHE A 177 -9.57 -1.39 -0.53
N VAL A 178 -10.79 -1.18 -0.99
CA VAL A 178 -11.72 -2.26 -1.35
C VAL A 178 -11.12 -3.17 -2.43
N LEU A 179 -10.49 -2.56 -3.42
CA LEU A 179 -9.83 -3.27 -4.50
C LEU A 179 -8.71 -4.18 -3.98
N MET A 180 -7.82 -3.66 -3.14
CA MET A 180 -6.70 -4.44 -2.60
C MET A 180 -7.18 -5.60 -1.73
N VAL A 181 -8.24 -5.42 -0.95
CA VAL A 181 -8.87 -6.50 -0.17
C VAL A 181 -9.34 -7.65 -1.05
N LEU A 182 -9.86 -7.35 -2.25
CA LEU A 182 -10.36 -8.36 -3.19
C LEU A 182 -9.25 -9.03 -4.02
N VAL A 183 -8.22 -8.26 -4.39
CA VAL A 183 -7.19 -8.72 -5.35
C VAL A 183 -6.07 -9.51 -4.68
N ILE A 184 -5.57 -9.06 -3.53
CA ILE A 184 -4.40 -9.68 -2.90
C ILE A 184 -4.61 -11.18 -2.58
N PRO A 185 -5.71 -11.62 -1.95
CA PRO A 185 -5.92 -13.04 -1.67
C PRO A 185 -5.99 -13.88 -2.95
N LYS A 186 -6.62 -13.36 -4.01
CA LYS A 186 -6.70 -14.07 -5.29
C LYS A 186 -5.33 -14.19 -5.96
N PHE A 187 -4.53 -13.12 -5.90
CA PHE A 187 -3.19 -13.10 -6.45
C PHE A 187 -2.29 -14.18 -5.83
N GLU A 188 -2.34 -14.36 -4.51
CA GLU A 188 -1.58 -15.41 -3.84
C GLU A 188 -2.15 -16.82 -4.04
N PHE A 189 -3.47 -16.96 -4.11
CA PHE A 189 -4.11 -18.24 -4.35
C PHE A 189 -3.69 -18.85 -5.70
N PHE A 190 -3.56 -18.03 -6.73
CA PHE A 190 -3.10 -18.46 -8.05
C PHE A 190 -1.64 -18.91 -8.06
N ASN A 191 -0.79 -18.37 -7.19
CA ASN A 191 0.62 -18.80 -7.11
C ASN A 191 0.81 -20.18 -6.51
N VAL A 192 -0.04 -20.59 -5.57
CA VAL A 192 -0.02 -21.94 -4.99
C VAL A 192 -0.41 -22.98 -6.05
N SER A 193 -1.22 -22.61 -7.02
CA SER A 193 -1.70 -23.48 -8.09
C SER A 193 -0.84 -23.45 -9.37
N ASN A 194 0.30 -22.74 -9.38
CA ASN A 194 1.15 -22.50 -10.57
C ASN A 194 0.44 -21.78 -11.74
N PHE A 195 -0.75 -21.26 -11.52
CA PHE A 195 -1.49 -20.49 -12.51
C PHE A 195 -1.39 -19.01 -12.17
N VAL A 196 -0.84 -18.23 -13.07
CA VAL A 196 -0.86 -16.77 -12.95
C VAL A 196 -2.15 -16.27 -13.60
N GLY A 197 -3.04 -15.69 -12.78
CA GLY A 197 -4.23 -15.02 -13.31
C GLY A 197 -3.80 -13.74 -14.04
N TRP A 198 -3.85 -13.73 -15.38
CA TRP A 198 -3.58 -12.53 -16.19
C TRP A 198 -4.37 -11.32 -15.71
N GLU A 199 -5.62 -11.53 -15.30
CA GLU A 199 -6.52 -10.48 -14.85
C GLU A 199 -6.01 -9.80 -13.58
N THR A 200 -5.47 -10.57 -12.61
CA THR A 200 -4.90 -10.00 -11.39
C THR A 200 -3.64 -9.21 -11.66
N MET A 201 -2.85 -9.65 -12.65
CA MET A 201 -1.64 -8.93 -13.06
C MET A 201 -1.97 -7.65 -13.81
N LEU A 202 -2.97 -7.67 -14.69
CA LEU A 202 -3.44 -6.48 -15.42
C LEU A 202 -3.94 -5.37 -14.47
N ILE A 203 -4.50 -5.75 -13.32
CA ILE A 203 -4.92 -4.77 -12.31
C ILE A 203 -3.73 -4.00 -11.73
N PHE A 204 -2.60 -4.67 -11.51
CA PHE A 204 -1.39 -4.04 -10.98
C PHE A 204 -0.56 -3.33 -12.04
N MET A 205 -0.72 -3.70 -13.32
CA MET A 205 -0.07 -2.99 -14.40
C MET A 205 -0.68 -1.60 -14.55
N ASN A 206 0.17 -0.59 -14.68
CA ASN A 206 -0.27 0.78 -15.00
C ASN A 206 -0.69 0.91 -16.47
N LEU A 207 -1.37 -0.10 -17.00
CA LEU A 207 -1.92 -0.03 -18.34
C LEU A 207 -3.13 0.91 -18.36
N PRO A 208 -3.37 1.60 -19.47
CA PRO A 208 -4.62 2.34 -19.67
C PRO A 208 -5.80 1.42 -19.35
N PHE A 209 -6.79 1.92 -18.63
CA PHE A 209 -7.96 1.17 -18.12
C PHE A 209 -7.68 0.18 -16.97
N SER A 210 -6.47 0.09 -16.44
CA SER A 210 -6.24 -0.60 -15.16
C SER A 210 -6.62 0.28 -13.98
N VAL A 211 -7.02 -0.34 -12.88
CA VAL A 211 -7.47 0.38 -11.69
C VAL A 211 -6.37 1.24 -11.06
N ASN A 212 -5.15 0.68 -10.96
CA ASN A 212 -4.01 1.43 -10.46
C ASN A 212 -3.66 2.64 -11.34
N PHE A 213 -3.87 2.54 -12.64
CA PHE A 213 -3.71 3.66 -13.56
C PHE A 213 -4.68 4.80 -13.25
N PHE A 214 -5.96 4.48 -13.01
CA PHE A 214 -6.94 5.50 -12.62
C PHE A 214 -6.61 6.16 -11.29
N VAL A 215 -6.24 5.39 -10.27
CA VAL A 215 -5.81 5.94 -8.97
C VAL A 215 -4.66 6.94 -9.16
N LYS A 216 -3.68 6.60 -9.99
CA LYS A 216 -2.54 7.47 -10.27
C LYS A 216 -2.90 8.71 -11.08
N ILE A 217 -3.74 8.57 -12.11
CA ILE A 217 -4.20 9.72 -12.91
C ILE A 217 -5.01 10.69 -12.06
N PHE A 218 -5.93 10.19 -11.23
CA PHE A 218 -6.72 11.06 -10.35
C PHE A 218 -5.84 11.76 -9.31
N SER A 219 -4.91 11.03 -8.68
CA SER A 219 -3.97 11.67 -7.78
C SER A 219 -3.12 12.74 -8.50
N LEU A 220 -2.66 12.45 -9.72
CA LEU A 220 -1.96 13.42 -10.56
C LEU A 220 -2.81 14.65 -10.90
N SER A 221 -4.08 14.46 -11.28
CA SER A 221 -4.96 15.59 -11.62
C SER A 221 -5.15 16.54 -10.43
N GLU A 222 -5.27 16.00 -9.21
CA GLU A 222 -5.33 16.83 -8.00
C GLU A 222 -4.00 17.55 -7.70
N ILE A 223 -2.90 16.88 -7.95
CA ILE A 223 -1.56 17.45 -7.77
C ILE A 223 -1.31 18.60 -8.77
N PHE A 224 -1.71 18.44 -10.03
CA PHE A 224 -1.56 19.48 -11.08
C PHE A 224 -2.31 20.78 -10.76
N LYS A 225 -3.36 20.75 -9.95
CA LYS A 225 -4.08 21.96 -9.53
C LYS A 225 -3.24 22.90 -8.68
N VAL A 226 -2.23 22.39 -8.00
CA VAL A 226 -1.47 23.15 -7.00
C VAL A 226 -0.04 23.49 -7.45
N GLN A 227 0.62 22.63 -8.21
CA GLN A 227 2.01 22.83 -8.62
C GLN A 227 2.24 22.41 -10.08
N SER A 228 2.90 23.25 -10.89
CA SER A 228 3.00 23.02 -12.34
C SER A 228 4.29 22.35 -12.81
N PHE A 229 5.44 22.56 -12.17
CA PHE A 229 6.74 22.21 -12.77
C PHE A 229 7.37 20.87 -12.29
N GLY A 230 7.16 20.47 -11.03
CA GLY A 230 7.76 19.22 -10.48
C GLY A 230 7.11 17.93 -11.02
N PHE A 231 6.01 18.03 -11.74
CA PHE A 231 5.15 16.94 -12.13
C PHE A 231 5.46 16.28 -13.46
N LEU A 232 6.21 16.93 -14.32
CA LEU A 232 6.81 16.26 -15.49
C LEU A 232 7.69 15.09 -15.05
N LEU A 233 8.41 15.25 -13.96
CA LEU A 233 9.23 14.19 -13.38
C LEU A 233 8.34 13.03 -12.85
N LEU A 234 7.19 13.33 -12.26
CA LEU A 234 6.24 12.30 -11.81
C LEU A 234 5.62 11.51 -12.95
N LEU A 235 5.23 12.18 -14.04
CA LEU A 235 4.74 11.50 -15.24
C LEU A 235 5.81 10.54 -15.81
N PHE A 236 7.07 11.00 -15.84
CA PHE A 236 8.17 10.15 -16.24
C PHE A 236 8.34 8.94 -15.31
N LEU A 237 8.18 9.13 -14.00
CA LEU A 237 8.23 8.05 -13.02
C LEU A 237 7.10 7.04 -13.21
N MET A 238 5.90 7.43 -13.63
CA MET A 238 4.83 6.48 -13.96
C MET A 238 5.22 5.53 -15.09
N PHE A 239 5.99 6.00 -16.06
CA PHE A 239 6.49 5.16 -17.13
C PHE A 239 7.41 4.04 -16.62
N PHE A 240 8.26 4.30 -15.64
CA PHE A 240 9.09 3.26 -15.02
C PHE A 240 8.28 2.15 -14.34
N SER A 241 7.17 2.48 -13.71
CA SER A 241 6.32 1.46 -13.10
C SER A 241 5.66 0.54 -14.14
N SER A 242 5.24 1.09 -15.27
CA SER A 242 4.70 0.28 -16.37
C SER A 242 5.76 -0.61 -17.02
N LEU A 243 6.99 -0.10 -17.18
CA LEU A 243 8.11 -0.88 -17.70
C LEU A 243 8.49 -2.05 -16.77
N SER A 244 8.60 -1.81 -15.47
CA SER A 244 8.97 -2.86 -14.51
C SER A 244 7.96 -3.99 -14.47
N LEU A 245 6.67 -3.67 -14.45
CA LEU A 245 5.60 -4.65 -14.48
C LEU A 245 5.51 -5.36 -15.84
N GLY A 246 5.68 -4.62 -16.94
CA GLY A 246 5.71 -5.18 -18.29
C GLY A 246 6.85 -6.19 -18.48
N PHE A 247 8.06 -5.82 -18.07
CA PHE A 247 9.22 -6.72 -18.10
C PHE A 247 8.97 -8.00 -17.30
N TRP A 248 8.37 -7.88 -16.14
CA TRP A 248 8.05 -9.01 -15.30
C TRP A 248 6.98 -9.92 -15.92
N MET A 249 5.96 -9.35 -16.60
CA MET A 249 4.94 -10.10 -17.34
C MET A 249 5.54 -10.89 -18.49
N VAL A 250 6.46 -10.30 -19.26
CA VAL A 250 7.17 -11.00 -20.33
C VAL A 250 7.94 -12.18 -19.77
N ASN A 251 8.67 -12.00 -18.67
CA ASN A 251 9.42 -13.07 -18.03
C ASN A 251 8.51 -14.20 -17.48
N LEU A 252 7.30 -13.88 -17.04
CA LEU A 252 6.32 -14.88 -16.64
C LEU A 252 5.76 -15.64 -17.84
N SER A 253 5.38 -14.94 -18.90
CA SER A 253 4.82 -15.56 -20.10
C SER A 253 5.78 -16.56 -20.75
N THR A 254 7.11 -16.28 -20.68
CA THR A 254 8.13 -17.21 -21.19
C THR A 254 8.33 -18.44 -20.32
N LYS A 255 8.05 -18.36 -19.01
CA LYS A 255 8.20 -19.48 -18.07
C LYS A 255 6.97 -20.40 -18.01
N PHE A 256 5.79 -19.85 -18.23
CA PHE A 256 4.51 -20.55 -18.12
C PHE A 256 3.81 -20.59 -19.48
N SER A 257 4.26 -21.44 -20.37
CA SER A 257 3.61 -21.66 -21.67
C SER A 257 2.25 -22.37 -21.59
N GLU A 258 1.82 -22.83 -20.41
CA GLU A 258 0.64 -23.64 -20.25
C GLU A 258 -0.49 -22.95 -19.46
N VAL A 259 -1.60 -22.82 -20.14
CA VAL A 259 -2.99 -22.67 -19.66
C VAL A 259 -3.30 -21.45 -18.81
N PHE A 260 -3.70 -20.40 -19.49
CA PHE A 260 -4.41 -19.26 -18.88
C PHE A 260 -5.87 -19.62 -18.60
N LYS A 261 -6.28 -19.71 -17.35
CA LYS A 261 -7.71 -19.78 -16.98
C LYS A 261 -8.27 -18.36 -16.83
N TYR A 262 -9.17 -17.98 -17.72
CA TYR A 262 -9.96 -16.76 -17.62
C TYR A 262 -10.91 -16.84 -16.42
N SER A 263 -10.82 -15.93 -15.47
CA SER A 263 -11.84 -15.78 -14.44
C SER A 263 -12.78 -14.59 -14.78
N LYS A 264 -13.81 -14.87 -15.56
CA LYS A 264 -14.82 -13.90 -16.02
C LYS A 264 -15.42 -13.04 -14.88
N SER A 265 -15.43 -13.58 -13.64
CA SER A 265 -15.97 -12.87 -12.47
C SER A 265 -15.18 -11.64 -12.05
N LEU A 266 -13.85 -11.61 -12.24
CA LEU A 266 -13.02 -10.46 -11.92
C LEU A 266 -13.24 -9.31 -12.89
N PHE A 267 -13.33 -9.62 -14.18
CA PHE A 267 -13.54 -8.62 -15.22
C PHE A 267 -14.91 -7.94 -15.08
N MET A 268 -15.96 -8.69 -14.74
CA MET A 268 -17.30 -8.14 -14.48
C MET A 268 -17.36 -7.22 -13.25
N PHE A 269 -16.48 -7.41 -12.25
CA PHE A 269 -16.44 -6.56 -11.06
C PHE A 269 -15.68 -5.26 -11.28
N PHE A 270 -14.60 -5.30 -12.08
CA PHE A 270 -13.72 -4.15 -12.24
C PHE A 270 -14.21 -3.13 -13.26
N VAL A 271 -14.86 -3.56 -14.33
CA VAL A 271 -15.40 -2.66 -15.36
C VAL A 271 -16.46 -1.69 -14.79
N PRO A 272 -17.47 -2.13 -14.02
CA PRO A 272 -18.42 -1.19 -13.42
C PRO A 272 -17.79 -0.24 -12.40
N LEU A 273 -16.82 -0.73 -11.61
CA LEU A 273 -16.12 0.11 -10.63
C LEU A 273 -15.25 1.18 -11.30
N THR A 274 -14.63 0.89 -12.44
CA THR A 274 -13.89 1.90 -13.20
C THR A 274 -14.82 2.92 -13.84
N LEU A 275 -16.01 2.52 -14.27
CA LEU A 275 -17.02 3.43 -14.82
C LEU A 275 -17.58 4.37 -13.74
N MET A 276 -17.74 3.91 -12.47
CA MET A 276 -18.17 4.78 -11.37
C MET A 276 -17.18 5.88 -11.02
N ILE A 277 -15.91 5.72 -11.37
CA ILE A 277 -14.87 6.73 -11.13
C ILE A 277 -14.84 7.77 -12.26
N LEU A 278 -15.33 7.40 -13.44
CA LEU A 278 -15.36 8.29 -14.62
C LEU A 278 -16.55 9.27 -14.60
N ILE A 279 -17.56 9.03 -13.78
CA ILE A 279 -18.70 9.91 -13.53
C ILE A 279 -18.43 10.80 -12.32
#